data_2a183e3e4b069ebf43f20ca15e8cf202
#
_entry.id   2a183e3e4b069ebf43f20ca15e8cf202
#
_cell.length_a   1.000
_cell.length_b   1.000
_cell.length_c   1.000
_cell.angle_alpha   90.00
_cell.angle_beta   90.00
_cell.angle_gamma   90.00
#
_symmetry.space_group_name_H-M   'P 1'
#
loop_
_entity.id
_entity.type
_entity.pdbx_description
1 polymer ?
#
loop_
_entity_poly.entity_id
_entity_poly.type
_entity_poly.pdbx_seq_one_letter_code
_entity_poly.pdbx_strand_id
1 'polypeptide(L)'
;MTRIAILGGGLSGRLTALQLAEQGYQIALFDKGCRRGEHAAAYVAAAMLAPAAEAVEATPEVVRLGRQSIPLWRGIRCRLNTHTMMQENGSLIVWHGQDKPLSSEFVRHLKRGGVADDEIVRWRADEIAEREPQLGRRFSDGIYLPTEGQLDGRQILSALADALDELNVPCHWEHECVPEDLQAQYDWLIDCRGYGAKTAWNASAEHGSTLRGIRGEVARVYTPEITLNRPVRLLHPRYPLYIAPKENHVFVIGATQIESESQAPASVRSGLELLSALYAVHPAFGEADILEIATGLRPTLNHHNPEIRYSRKRRLIEINGLFRHGFMISPAVTAAAVRLAVALFDGKDAPERDEESGLAYIRRQD
;
A
#
# COMPACT_ATOMS: atom_id res chain seq x y z
N MET A 1 -26.68 20.35 -1.80
CA MET A 1 -25.76 19.19 -1.63
C MET A 1 -24.34 19.69 -1.66
N THR A 2 -23.48 19.23 -0.75
CA THR A 2 -22.07 19.61 -0.68
C THR A 2 -21.34 19.05 -1.90
N ARG A 3 -20.64 19.91 -2.65
CA ARG A 3 -19.84 19.55 -3.82
C ARG A 3 -18.38 19.37 -3.38
N ILE A 4 -17.79 18.22 -3.69
CA ILE A 4 -16.47 17.83 -3.21
C ILE A 4 -15.57 17.54 -4.41
N ALA A 5 -14.37 18.13 -4.43
CA ALA A 5 -13.32 17.70 -5.36
C ALA A 5 -12.27 16.89 -4.61
N ILE A 6 -11.90 15.76 -5.22
CA ILE A 6 -10.81 14.90 -4.75
C ILE A 6 -9.66 15.03 -5.73
N LEU A 7 -8.48 15.42 -5.25
CA LEU A 7 -7.28 15.62 -6.04
C LEU A 7 -6.36 14.39 -5.82
N GLY A 8 -5.98 13.74 -6.92
CA GLY A 8 -5.17 12.52 -6.90
C GLY A 8 -6.01 11.25 -7.02
N GLY A 9 -6.00 10.64 -8.21
CA GLY A 9 -6.67 9.37 -8.56
C GLY A 9 -5.82 8.12 -8.29
N GLY A 10 -4.91 8.19 -7.31
CA GLY A 10 -4.23 7.04 -6.76
C GLY A 10 -5.14 6.22 -5.84
N LEU A 11 -4.56 5.28 -5.09
CA LEU A 11 -5.33 4.38 -4.24
C LEU A 11 -6.20 5.12 -3.21
N SER A 12 -5.60 6.06 -2.46
CA SER A 12 -6.34 6.80 -1.42
C SER A 12 -7.46 7.65 -1.98
N GLY A 13 -7.22 8.33 -3.11
CA GLY A 13 -8.26 9.16 -3.74
C GLY A 13 -9.44 8.35 -4.25
N ARG A 14 -9.20 7.22 -4.92
CA ARG A 14 -10.26 6.33 -5.39
C ARG A 14 -11.06 5.72 -4.24
N LEU A 15 -10.40 5.29 -3.16
CA LEU A 15 -11.08 4.77 -1.97
C LEU A 15 -11.92 5.86 -1.27
N THR A 16 -11.40 7.08 -1.16
CA THR A 16 -12.12 8.21 -0.57
C THR A 16 -13.33 8.59 -1.43
N ALA A 17 -13.15 8.64 -2.77
CA ALA A 17 -14.22 8.92 -3.71
C ALA A 17 -15.34 7.88 -3.63
N LEU A 18 -14.99 6.59 -3.64
CA LEU A 18 -15.95 5.49 -3.52
C LEU A 18 -16.78 5.62 -2.25
N GLN A 19 -16.12 5.78 -1.10
CA GLN A 19 -16.80 5.85 0.20
C GLN A 19 -17.73 7.05 0.33
N LEU A 20 -17.36 8.21 -0.23
CA LEU A 20 -18.22 9.39 -0.21
C LEU A 20 -19.35 9.31 -1.23
N ALA A 21 -19.11 8.75 -2.43
CA ALA A 21 -20.13 8.54 -3.43
C ALA A 21 -21.22 7.57 -2.95
N GLU A 22 -20.84 6.48 -2.29
CA GLU A 22 -21.77 5.52 -1.67
C GLU A 22 -22.65 6.17 -0.59
N GLN A 23 -22.18 7.24 0.05
CA GLN A 23 -22.93 8.04 1.01
C GLN A 23 -23.80 9.14 0.36
N GLY A 24 -23.82 9.24 -0.98
CA GLY A 24 -24.63 10.16 -1.74
C GLY A 24 -24.09 11.58 -1.88
N TYR A 25 -22.80 11.81 -1.59
CA TYR A 25 -22.17 13.11 -1.83
C TYR A 25 -21.90 13.35 -3.32
N GLN A 26 -21.95 14.62 -3.74
CA GLN A 26 -21.58 15.03 -5.10
C GLN A 26 -20.07 15.20 -5.19
N ILE A 27 -19.40 14.30 -5.93
CA ILE A 27 -17.95 14.21 -5.99
C ILE A 27 -17.47 14.37 -7.43
N ALA A 28 -16.31 15.01 -7.61
CA ALA A 28 -15.51 14.92 -8.82
C ALA A 28 -14.07 14.54 -8.44
N LEU A 29 -13.46 13.63 -9.19
CA LEU A 29 -12.09 13.18 -9.02
C LEU A 29 -11.21 13.81 -10.11
N PHE A 30 -10.04 14.30 -9.72
CA PHE A 30 -9.05 14.89 -10.62
C PHE A 30 -7.72 14.17 -10.47
N ASP A 31 -7.11 13.75 -11.57
CA ASP A 31 -5.78 13.15 -11.56
C ASP A 31 -4.98 13.55 -12.81
N LYS A 32 -3.70 13.87 -12.61
CA LYS A 32 -2.78 14.21 -13.71
C LYS A 32 -2.43 13.03 -14.61
N GLY A 33 -2.62 11.82 -14.13
CA GLY A 33 -2.34 10.58 -14.87
C GLY A 33 -3.59 10.00 -15.52
N CYS A 34 -3.36 8.95 -16.28
CA CYS A 34 -4.43 8.22 -16.96
C CYS A 34 -5.28 7.38 -15.98
N ARG A 35 -6.43 6.93 -16.46
CA ARG A 35 -7.38 6.07 -15.70
C ARG A 35 -6.73 4.81 -15.12
N ARG A 36 -5.70 4.26 -15.74
CA ARG A 36 -4.96 3.10 -15.22
C ARG A 36 -4.20 3.38 -13.93
N GLY A 37 -3.85 4.65 -13.67
CA GLY A 37 -3.10 5.07 -12.50
C GLY A 37 -1.61 4.72 -12.55
N GLU A 38 -1.01 4.65 -13.73
CA GLU A 38 0.38 4.24 -13.96
C GLU A 38 1.40 5.12 -13.23
N HIS A 39 1.06 6.38 -12.98
CA HIS A 39 1.88 7.33 -12.22
C HIS A 39 1.72 7.21 -10.69
N ALA A 40 0.74 6.44 -10.22
CA ALA A 40 0.52 6.26 -8.79
C ALA A 40 1.50 5.24 -8.19
N ALA A 41 2.00 5.51 -6.98
CA ALA A 41 2.84 4.55 -6.25
C ALA A 41 2.17 3.18 -6.10
N ALA A 42 0.84 3.15 -6.02
CA ALA A 42 0.05 1.93 -5.92
C ALA A 42 0.15 1.03 -7.17
N TYR A 43 0.38 1.58 -8.37
CA TYR A 43 0.49 0.80 -9.60
C TYR A 43 1.76 -0.08 -9.62
N VAL A 44 2.84 0.40 -8.99
CA VAL A 44 4.11 -0.31 -8.88
C VAL A 44 4.10 -1.30 -7.71
N ALA A 45 3.31 -1.03 -6.67
CA ALA A 45 3.32 -1.78 -5.42
C ALA A 45 2.89 -3.26 -5.60
N ALA A 46 3.46 -4.14 -4.79
CA ALA A 46 3.05 -5.55 -4.74
C ALA A 46 1.72 -5.80 -4.03
N ALA A 47 1.13 -4.79 -3.40
CA ALA A 47 -0.14 -4.85 -2.69
C ALA A 47 -0.21 -5.93 -1.61
N MET A 48 0.85 -6.04 -0.81
CA MET A 48 0.91 -6.93 0.34
C MET A 48 0.01 -6.42 1.47
N LEU A 49 -0.70 -7.33 2.12
CA LEU A 49 -1.47 -7.13 3.35
C LEU A 49 -0.76 -7.89 4.47
N ALA A 50 0.33 -7.34 4.97
CA ALA A 50 1.31 -8.05 5.79
C ALA A 50 1.61 -7.33 7.13
N PRO A 51 0.59 -7.05 7.97
CA PRO A 51 0.78 -6.28 9.20
C PRO A 51 1.73 -6.95 10.20
N ALA A 52 1.75 -8.28 10.26
CA ALA A 52 2.65 -8.99 11.16
C ALA A 52 4.11 -8.86 10.69
N ALA A 53 4.42 -9.19 9.42
CA ALA A 53 5.78 -9.08 8.91
C ALA A 53 6.32 -7.64 8.90
N GLU A 54 5.45 -6.65 8.68
CA GLU A 54 5.82 -5.24 8.75
C GLU A 54 6.09 -4.74 10.18
N ALA A 55 5.60 -5.43 11.21
CA ALA A 55 5.86 -5.09 12.62
C ALA A 55 7.36 -5.10 13.00
N VAL A 56 8.21 -5.67 12.15
CA VAL A 56 9.68 -5.65 12.32
C VAL A 56 10.23 -4.21 12.22
N GLU A 57 9.64 -3.36 11.36
CA GLU A 57 10.14 -2.02 11.04
C GLU A 57 9.07 -0.93 11.17
N ALA A 58 7.80 -1.29 11.04
CA ALA A 58 6.70 -0.34 11.12
C ALA A 58 6.37 0.05 12.55
N THR A 59 5.78 1.23 12.72
CA THR A 59 5.27 1.65 14.02
C THR A 59 4.06 0.82 14.45
N PRO A 60 3.78 0.70 15.76
CA PRO A 60 2.60 0.00 16.25
C PRO A 60 1.29 0.55 15.65
N GLU A 61 1.24 1.85 15.35
CA GLU A 61 0.08 2.48 14.71
C GLU A 61 -0.16 1.93 13.30
N VAL A 62 0.89 1.83 12.49
CA VAL A 62 0.82 1.26 11.13
C VAL A 62 0.39 -0.21 11.17
N VAL A 63 0.92 -1.00 12.10
CA VAL A 63 0.53 -2.40 12.29
C VAL A 63 -0.95 -2.52 12.65
N ARG A 64 -1.43 -1.70 13.57
CA ARG A 64 -2.84 -1.65 13.99
C ARG A 64 -3.76 -1.30 12.81
N LEU A 65 -3.41 -0.23 12.07
CA LEU A 65 -4.16 0.17 10.87
C LEU A 65 -4.18 -0.93 9.82
N GLY A 66 -3.07 -1.66 9.64
CA GLY A 66 -2.98 -2.80 8.74
C GLY A 66 -3.94 -3.92 9.12
N ARG A 67 -3.99 -4.30 10.40
CA ARG A 67 -4.94 -5.31 10.91
C ARG A 67 -6.39 -4.87 10.70
N GLN A 68 -6.71 -3.61 10.96
CA GLN A 68 -8.05 -3.04 10.73
C GLN A 68 -8.43 -2.99 9.26
N SER A 69 -7.46 -2.84 8.37
CA SER A 69 -7.71 -2.70 6.92
C SER A 69 -8.07 -4.00 6.22
N ILE A 70 -7.64 -5.17 6.73
CA ILE A 70 -7.94 -6.47 6.09
C ILE A 70 -9.46 -6.72 5.99
N PRO A 71 -10.25 -6.64 7.07
CA PRO A 71 -11.71 -6.78 6.98
C PRO A 71 -12.35 -5.68 6.13
N LEU A 72 -11.81 -4.45 6.15
CA LEU A 72 -12.29 -3.37 5.28
C LEU A 72 -12.07 -3.71 3.80
N TRP A 73 -10.91 -4.29 3.44
CA TRP A 73 -10.66 -4.76 2.08
C TRP A 73 -11.66 -5.82 1.62
N ARG A 74 -12.02 -6.78 2.49
CA ARG A 74 -13.07 -7.75 2.17
C ARG A 74 -14.38 -7.05 1.85
N GLY A 75 -14.79 -6.09 2.68
CA GLY A 75 -16.00 -5.30 2.47
C GLY A 75 -15.95 -4.45 1.18
N ILE A 76 -14.82 -3.81 0.89
CA ILE A 76 -14.63 -3.06 -0.36
C ILE A 76 -14.75 -3.98 -1.55
N ARG A 77 -13.99 -5.10 -1.56
CA ARG A 77 -13.99 -6.05 -2.66
C ARG A 77 -15.39 -6.62 -2.96
N CYS A 78 -16.18 -6.91 -1.95
CA CYS A 78 -17.56 -7.40 -2.14
C CYS A 78 -18.48 -6.39 -2.85
N ARG A 79 -18.13 -5.11 -2.86
CA ARG A 79 -18.88 -4.05 -3.54
C ARG A 79 -18.38 -3.75 -4.97
N LEU A 80 -17.21 -4.28 -5.33
CA LEU A 80 -16.65 -4.13 -6.69
C LEU A 80 -17.23 -5.21 -7.60
N ASN A 81 -17.84 -4.81 -8.71
CA ASN A 81 -18.37 -5.74 -9.72
C ASN A 81 -17.27 -6.34 -10.60
N THR A 82 -16.18 -5.60 -10.77
CA THR A 82 -15.00 -6.07 -11.52
C THR A 82 -14.19 -7.06 -10.68
N HIS A 83 -13.75 -8.16 -11.31
CA HIS A 83 -12.91 -9.15 -10.65
C HIS A 83 -11.63 -8.53 -10.06
N THR A 84 -11.34 -8.91 -8.83
CA THR A 84 -10.11 -8.52 -8.15
C THR A 84 -9.56 -9.67 -7.32
N MET A 85 -8.30 -9.98 -7.54
CA MET A 85 -7.60 -10.96 -6.73
C MET A 85 -7.43 -10.45 -5.30
N MET A 86 -7.89 -11.23 -4.33
CA MET A 86 -7.55 -11.10 -2.92
C MET A 86 -7.25 -12.49 -2.37
N GLN A 87 -6.10 -12.64 -1.73
CA GLN A 87 -5.64 -13.89 -1.15
C GLN A 87 -5.27 -13.67 0.30
N GLU A 88 -5.79 -14.50 1.18
CA GLU A 88 -5.59 -14.45 2.63
C GLU A 88 -5.05 -15.78 3.16
N ASN A 89 -4.09 -16.35 2.45
CA ASN A 89 -3.45 -17.64 2.76
C ASN A 89 -2.23 -17.47 3.68
N GLY A 90 -2.10 -16.32 4.33
CA GLY A 90 -0.91 -15.97 5.09
C GLY A 90 0.29 -15.62 4.19
N SER A 91 1.45 -15.47 4.81
CA SER A 91 2.75 -15.36 4.11
C SER A 91 3.75 -16.34 4.71
N LEU A 92 4.74 -16.73 3.90
CA LEU A 92 5.82 -17.63 4.33
C LEU A 92 7.16 -16.90 4.29
N ILE A 93 7.87 -16.91 5.39
CA ILE A 93 9.23 -16.37 5.52
C ILE A 93 10.20 -17.54 5.51
N VAL A 94 11.17 -17.52 4.59
CA VAL A 94 12.19 -18.57 4.42
C VAL A 94 13.60 -17.98 4.46
N TRP A 95 14.59 -18.85 4.71
CA TRP A 95 16.00 -18.50 4.73
C TRP A 95 16.87 -19.70 4.33
N HIS A 96 18.04 -19.43 3.78
CA HIS A 96 19.02 -20.47 3.56
C HIS A 96 19.70 -20.88 4.86
N GLY A 97 20.19 -22.12 4.96
CA GLY A 97 20.75 -22.67 6.20
C GLY A 97 21.82 -21.80 6.86
N GLN A 98 22.64 -21.12 6.06
CA GLN A 98 23.66 -20.17 6.53
C GLN A 98 23.07 -18.90 7.18
N ASP A 99 21.85 -18.52 6.81
CA ASP A 99 21.17 -17.31 7.27
C ASP A 99 20.23 -17.58 8.46
N LYS A 100 20.24 -18.78 9.03
CA LYS A 100 19.43 -19.19 10.17
C LYS A 100 19.45 -18.20 11.36
N PRO A 101 20.56 -17.54 11.72
CA PRO A 101 20.57 -16.54 12.78
C PRO A 101 19.58 -15.39 12.55
N LEU A 102 19.35 -14.97 11.29
CA LEU A 102 18.41 -13.92 10.94
C LEU A 102 16.96 -14.27 11.31
N SER A 103 16.61 -15.56 11.26
CA SER A 103 15.24 -15.98 11.62
C SER A 103 14.92 -15.75 13.10
N SER A 104 15.90 -15.98 13.97
CA SER A 104 15.74 -15.75 15.41
C SER A 104 15.64 -14.25 15.74
N GLU A 105 16.38 -13.43 15.01
CA GLU A 105 16.30 -11.98 15.11
C GLU A 105 14.96 -11.47 14.59
N PHE A 106 14.51 -11.97 13.45
CA PHE A 106 13.21 -11.65 12.87
C PHE A 106 12.07 -11.95 13.84
N VAL A 107 12.01 -13.15 14.43
CA VAL A 107 10.98 -13.50 15.45
C VAL A 107 11.03 -12.57 16.65
N ARG A 108 12.22 -12.22 17.12
CA ARG A 108 12.37 -11.28 18.24
C ARG A 108 11.81 -9.90 17.89
N HIS A 109 12.01 -9.42 16.66
CA HIS A 109 11.43 -8.15 16.19
C HIS A 109 9.92 -8.23 16.02
N LEU A 110 9.38 -9.32 15.48
CA LEU A 110 7.92 -9.53 15.42
C LEU A 110 7.28 -9.40 16.81
N LYS A 111 7.84 -10.09 17.82
CA LYS A 111 7.35 -10.01 19.20
C LYS A 111 7.45 -8.61 19.80
N ARG A 112 8.54 -7.88 19.53
CA ARG A 112 8.66 -6.47 19.94
C ARG A 112 7.63 -5.57 19.27
N GLY A 113 7.29 -5.86 18.02
CA GLY A 113 6.24 -5.17 17.26
C GLY A 113 4.81 -5.56 17.66
N GLY A 114 4.64 -6.40 18.69
CA GLY A 114 3.34 -6.79 19.23
C GLY A 114 2.63 -7.91 18.44
N VAL A 115 3.38 -8.73 17.70
CA VAL A 115 2.84 -9.94 17.07
C VAL A 115 2.76 -11.04 18.12
N ALA A 116 1.57 -11.64 18.28
CA ALA A 116 1.32 -12.67 19.29
C ALA A 116 1.98 -14.01 18.89
N ASP A 117 2.25 -14.86 19.87
CA ASP A 117 2.95 -16.13 19.63
C ASP A 117 2.16 -17.08 18.74
N ASP A 118 0.85 -17.07 18.80
CA ASP A 118 -0.06 -17.86 17.96
C ASP A 118 -0.15 -17.35 16.50
N GLU A 119 0.26 -16.12 16.25
CA GLU A 119 0.41 -15.57 14.90
C GLU A 119 1.75 -15.95 14.24
N ILE A 120 2.69 -16.55 14.98
CA ILE A 120 4.05 -16.90 14.49
C ILE A 120 4.17 -18.43 14.45
N VAL A 121 3.78 -19.02 13.33
CA VAL A 121 3.77 -20.49 13.20
C VAL A 121 5.06 -20.94 12.52
N ARG A 122 5.80 -21.85 13.14
CA ARG A 122 6.99 -22.42 12.55
C ARG A 122 6.61 -23.62 11.69
N TRP A 123 7.02 -23.61 10.43
CA TRP A 123 6.95 -24.77 9.54
C TRP A 123 8.30 -25.41 9.37
N ARG A 124 8.31 -26.75 9.43
CA ARG A 124 9.49 -27.59 9.08
C ARG A 124 9.46 -27.94 7.59
N ALA A 125 10.53 -28.54 7.11
CA ALA A 125 10.67 -28.93 5.71
C ALA A 125 9.48 -29.71 5.15
N ASP A 126 8.92 -30.66 5.93
CA ASP A 126 7.79 -31.48 5.49
C ASP A 126 6.51 -30.65 5.37
N GLU A 127 6.28 -29.71 6.29
CA GLU A 127 5.13 -28.80 6.25
C GLU A 127 5.25 -27.78 5.11
N ILE A 128 6.48 -27.33 4.81
CA ILE A 128 6.76 -26.48 3.65
C ILE A 128 6.49 -27.29 2.36
N ALA A 129 6.98 -28.54 2.29
CA ALA A 129 6.78 -29.40 1.12
C ALA A 129 5.31 -29.70 0.85
N GLU A 130 4.51 -29.87 1.90
CA GLU A 130 3.06 -30.12 1.79
C GLU A 130 2.30 -28.88 1.27
N ARG A 131 2.63 -27.68 1.80
CA ARG A 131 1.85 -26.45 1.58
C ARG A 131 2.40 -25.54 0.48
N GLU A 132 3.70 -25.67 0.21
CA GLU A 132 4.42 -25.00 -0.90
C GLU A 132 5.32 -26.05 -1.60
N PRO A 133 4.73 -26.97 -2.39
CA PRO A 133 5.47 -28.10 -2.98
C PRO A 133 6.70 -27.69 -3.79
N GLN A 134 6.65 -26.55 -4.44
CA GLN A 134 7.75 -26.03 -5.23
C GLN A 134 8.97 -25.57 -4.36
N LEU A 135 8.73 -25.26 -3.08
CA LEU A 135 9.79 -24.83 -2.14
C LEU A 135 10.28 -25.97 -1.23
N GLY A 136 9.58 -27.11 -1.21
CA GLY A 136 9.60 -28.11 -0.15
C GLY A 136 10.92 -28.74 0.21
N ARG A 137 11.91 -28.79 -0.69
CA ARG A 137 13.23 -29.39 -0.41
C ARG A 137 14.35 -28.35 -0.38
N ARG A 138 14.01 -27.09 -0.55
CA ARG A 138 14.99 -26.01 -0.62
C ARG A 138 15.23 -25.35 0.73
N PHE A 139 14.21 -25.36 1.57
CA PHE A 139 14.22 -24.71 2.88
C PHE A 139 13.89 -25.75 3.97
N SER A 140 14.73 -25.83 4.99
CA SER A 140 14.55 -26.75 6.13
C SER A 140 13.55 -26.25 7.15
N ASP A 141 13.37 -24.93 7.20
CA ASP A 141 12.52 -24.24 8.16
C ASP A 141 11.91 -23.00 7.52
N GLY A 142 10.76 -22.60 8.01
CA GLY A 142 10.08 -21.34 7.65
C GLY A 142 9.24 -20.81 8.80
N ILE A 143 8.87 -19.53 8.71
CA ILE A 143 7.89 -18.91 9.59
C ILE A 143 6.66 -18.59 8.73
N TYR A 144 5.52 -19.13 9.12
CA TYR A 144 4.24 -18.84 8.51
C TYR A 144 3.49 -17.83 9.38
N LEU A 145 2.99 -16.76 8.75
CA LEU A 145 2.18 -15.71 9.37
C LEU A 145 0.75 -15.81 8.82
N PRO A 146 -0.18 -16.44 9.55
CA PRO A 146 -1.51 -16.83 9.04
C PRO A 146 -2.44 -15.63 8.75
N THR A 147 -2.24 -14.51 9.42
CA THR A 147 -3.13 -13.33 9.37
C THR A 147 -2.81 -12.39 8.20
N GLU A 148 -1.93 -12.79 7.31
CA GLU A 148 -1.48 -11.99 6.18
C GLU A 148 -2.15 -12.37 4.86
N GLY A 149 -1.98 -11.50 3.88
CA GLY A 149 -2.51 -11.72 2.53
C GLY A 149 -1.93 -10.77 1.50
N GLN A 150 -2.61 -10.69 0.38
CA GLN A 150 -2.26 -9.81 -0.73
C GLN A 150 -3.46 -9.51 -1.62
N LEU A 151 -3.30 -8.46 -2.42
CA LEU A 151 -4.21 -8.09 -3.51
C LEU A 151 -3.42 -8.03 -4.82
N ASP A 152 -4.10 -8.00 -5.96
CA ASP A 152 -3.50 -7.43 -7.17
C ASP A 152 -3.78 -5.93 -7.22
N GLY A 153 -2.73 -5.13 -7.05
CA GLY A 153 -2.86 -3.68 -6.96
C GLY A 153 -3.40 -3.03 -8.24
N ARG A 154 -3.07 -3.58 -9.41
CA ARG A 154 -3.54 -3.05 -10.69
C ARG A 154 -4.99 -3.39 -10.95
N GLN A 155 -5.41 -4.60 -10.59
CA GLN A 155 -6.82 -4.98 -10.64
C GLN A 155 -7.66 -4.10 -9.69
N ILE A 156 -7.19 -3.86 -8.47
CA ILE A 156 -7.87 -2.98 -7.51
C ILE A 156 -8.00 -1.55 -8.04
N LEU A 157 -6.93 -0.98 -8.60
CA LEU A 157 -7.02 0.36 -9.20
C LEU A 157 -8.02 0.42 -10.34
N SER A 158 -8.05 -0.58 -11.22
CA SER A 158 -9.03 -0.66 -12.30
C SER A 158 -10.45 -0.78 -11.76
N ALA A 159 -10.69 -1.73 -10.86
CA ALA A 159 -12.01 -2.01 -10.31
C ALA A 159 -12.58 -0.82 -9.51
N LEU A 160 -11.74 -0.08 -8.80
CA LEU A 160 -12.15 1.16 -8.14
C LEU A 160 -12.56 2.24 -9.14
N ALA A 161 -11.86 2.34 -10.28
CA ALA A 161 -12.26 3.28 -11.33
C ALA A 161 -13.58 2.86 -12.00
N ASP A 162 -13.77 1.55 -12.24
CA ASP A 162 -15.03 1.02 -12.76
C ASP A 162 -16.20 1.33 -11.80
N ALA A 163 -16.01 1.12 -10.50
CA ALA A 163 -17.02 1.43 -9.49
C ALA A 163 -17.36 2.93 -9.41
N LEU A 164 -16.38 3.82 -9.62
CA LEU A 164 -16.65 5.26 -9.70
C LEU A 164 -17.47 5.61 -10.95
N ASP A 165 -17.17 4.97 -12.09
CA ASP A 165 -17.97 5.15 -13.32
C ASP A 165 -19.42 4.66 -13.11
N GLU A 166 -19.62 3.49 -12.48
CA GLU A 166 -20.94 2.94 -12.14
C GLU A 166 -21.76 3.88 -11.22
N LEU A 167 -21.09 4.56 -10.30
CA LEU A 167 -21.69 5.57 -9.42
C LEU A 167 -21.84 6.95 -10.09
N ASN A 168 -21.51 7.05 -11.38
CA ASN A 168 -21.54 8.30 -12.16
C ASN A 168 -20.68 9.42 -11.53
N VAL A 169 -19.57 9.09 -10.91
CA VAL A 169 -18.60 10.07 -10.39
C VAL A 169 -17.81 10.66 -11.55
N PRO A 170 -17.86 11.97 -11.81
CA PRO A 170 -17.01 12.60 -12.82
C PRO A 170 -15.54 12.43 -12.48
N CYS A 171 -14.81 11.71 -13.34
CA CYS A 171 -13.38 11.49 -13.19
C CYS A 171 -12.61 12.20 -14.30
N HIS A 172 -11.86 13.22 -13.95
CA HIS A 172 -11.05 14.02 -14.86
C HIS A 172 -9.62 13.49 -14.86
N TRP A 173 -9.36 12.49 -15.71
CA TRP A 173 -8.04 11.93 -15.94
C TRP A 173 -7.20 12.85 -16.84
N GLU A 174 -5.87 12.74 -16.74
CA GLU A 174 -4.90 13.58 -17.49
C GLU A 174 -5.12 15.09 -17.23
N HIS A 175 -5.65 15.41 -16.05
CA HIS A 175 -5.96 16.76 -15.62
C HIS A 175 -5.18 17.11 -14.34
N GLU A 176 -4.05 17.79 -14.50
CA GLU A 176 -3.25 18.25 -13.35
C GLU A 176 -3.88 19.51 -12.77
N CYS A 177 -4.16 19.51 -11.48
CA CYS A 177 -4.66 20.67 -10.74
C CYS A 177 -4.13 20.72 -9.31
N VAL A 178 -4.22 21.91 -8.72
CA VAL A 178 -3.92 22.17 -7.31
C VAL A 178 -5.18 22.63 -6.59
N PRO A 179 -5.23 22.57 -5.25
CA PRO A 179 -6.43 22.95 -4.49
C PRO A 179 -6.95 24.36 -4.85
N GLU A 180 -6.05 25.29 -5.12
CA GLU A 180 -6.37 26.68 -5.45
C GLU A 180 -7.19 26.80 -6.74
N ASP A 181 -7.01 25.92 -7.71
CA ASP A 181 -7.73 25.93 -8.99
C ASP A 181 -9.22 25.56 -8.83
N LEU A 182 -9.53 24.79 -7.79
CA LEU A 182 -10.86 24.20 -7.59
C LEU A 182 -11.65 24.84 -6.43
N GLN A 183 -11.00 25.63 -5.58
CA GLN A 183 -11.58 26.18 -4.35
C GLN A 183 -12.81 27.07 -4.57
N ALA A 184 -12.93 27.72 -5.72
CA ALA A 184 -14.08 28.54 -6.07
C ALA A 184 -15.28 27.72 -6.57
N GLN A 185 -15.07 26.49 -7.03
CA GLN A 185 -16.07 25.66 -7.69
C GLN A 185 -16.65 24.59 -6.75
N TYR A 186 -15.91 24.19 -5.71
CA TYR A 186 -16.29 23.13 -4.79
C TYR A 186 -16.39 23.64 -3.36
N ASP A 187 -17.27 23.01 -2.59
CA ASP A 187 -17.50 23.39 -1.20
C ASP A 187 -16.40 22.84 -0.28
N TRP A 188 -15.83 21.68 -0.63
CA TRP A 188 -14.71 21.07 0.06
C TRP A 188 -13.74 20.39 -0.92
N LEU A 189 -12.48 20.34 -0.53
CA LEU A 189 -11.41 19.70 -1.28
C LEU A 189 -10.76 18.60 -0.44
N ILE A 190 -10.43 17.47 -1.06
CA ILE A 190 -9.69 16.39 -0.41
C ILE A 190 -8.43 16.10 -1.25
N ASP A 191 -7.26 16.40 -0.70
CA ASP A 191 -5.98 16.21 -1.39
C ASP A 191 -5.38 14.83 -1.08
N CYS A 192 -5.39 13.95 -2.07
CA CYS A 192 -4.84 12.60 -2.07
C CYS A 192 -3.68 12.43 -3.05
N ARG A 193 -3.02 13.52 -3.49
CA ARG A 193 -1.99 13.49 -4.55
C ARG A 193 -0.68 12.79 -4.13
N GLY A 194 -0.58 12.30 -2.89
CA GLY A 194 0.62 11.61 -2.41
C GLY A 194 1.88 12.46 -2.59
N TYR A 195 2.92 11.93 -3.25
CA TYR A 195 4.15 12.70 -3.49
C TYR A 195 3.91 13.99 -4.31
N GLY A 196 2.88 14.03 -5.15
CA GLY A 196 2.50 15.24 -5.90
C GLY A 196 2.08 16.43 -5.03
N ALA A 197 1.71 16.21 -3.77
CA ALA A 197 1.40 17.26 -2.81
C ALA A 197 2.62 17.84 -2.10
N LYS A 198 3.85 17.33 -2.34
CA LYS A 198 5.06 17.64 -1.55
C LYS A 198 5.28 19.13 -1.29
N THR A 199 5.21 19.95 -2.32
CA THR A 199 5.46 21.40 -2.20
C THR A 199 4.44 22.07 -1.28
N ALA A 200 3.15 21.81 -1.50
CA ALA A 200 2.06 22.38 -0.70
C ALA A 200 2.06 21.84 0.75
N TRP A 201 2.32 20.53 0.89
CA TRP A 201 2.43 19.88 2.20
C TRP A 201 3.54 20.47 3.05
N ASN A 202 4.75 20.62 2.47
CA ASN A 202 5.91 21.11 3.19
C ASN A 202 5.84 22.63 3.47
N ALA A 203 5.17 23.39 2.61
CA ALA A 203 4.92 24.82 2.86
C ALA A 203 4.02 25.06 4.08
N SER A 204 3.24 24.06 4.49
CA SER A 204 2.34 24.10 5.64
C SER A 204 2.84 23.30 6.86
N ALA A 205 4.11 22.87 6.84
CA ALA A 205 4.69 21.98 7.85
C ALA A 205 5.04 22.71 9.18
N GLU A 206 4.06 23.37 9.81
CA GLU A 206 4.24 24.03 11.12
C GLU A 206 4.58 23.04 12.25
N HIS A 207 4.32 21.74 12.03
CA HIS A 207 4.51 20.69 13.04
C HIS A 207 5.69 19.75 12.75
N GLY A 208 6.63 20.16 11.89
CA GLY A 208 7.86 19.40 11.62
C GLY A 208 7.69 18.11 10.79
N SER A 209 6.48 17.82 10.32
CA SER A 209 6.20 16.65 9.49
C SER A 209 6.39 16.99 8.01
N THR A 210 7.53 16.60 7.46
CA THR A 210 7.90 16.85 6.06
C THR A 210 7.63 15.64 5.18
N LEU A 211 7.11 15.91 3.97
CA LEU A 211 6.85 14.90 2.96
C LEU A 211 8.04 14.79 1.99
N ARG A 212 8.51 13.57 1.79
CA ARG A 212 9.54 13.23 0.80
C ARG A 212 9.15 11.96 0.04
N GLY A 213 9.80 11.74 -1.09
CA GLY A 213 9.70 10.51 -1.85
C GLY A 213 10.81 9.53 -1.46
N ILE A 214 10.46 8.28 -1.15
CA ILE A 214 11.44 7.19 -1.06
C ILE A 214 11.27 6.31 -2.28
N ARG A 215 12.34 6.19 -3.08
CA ARG A 215 12.36 5.40 -4.29
C ARG A 215 12.27 3.91 -3.97
N GLY A 216 11.39 3.22 -4.66
CA GLY A 216 11.28 1.77 -4.65
C GLY A 216 11.21 1.21 -6.05
N GLU A 217 11.88 0.10 -6.26
CA GLU A 217 11.88 -0.60 -7.53
C GLU A 217 11.35 -2.02 -7.32
N VAL A 218 10.55 -2.46 -8.29
CA VAL A 218 9.83 -3.73 -8.24
C VAL A 218 9.95 -4.39 -9.61
N ALA A 219 10.28 -5.66 -9.64
CA ALA A 219 10.24 -6.45 -10.87
C ALA A 219 8.90 -7.21 -10.97
N ARG A 220 8.38 -7.32 -12.17
CA ARG A 220 7.28 -8.24 -12.51
C ARG A 220 7.82 -9.26 -13.49
N VAL A 221 7.61 -10.52 -13.19
CA VAL A 221 8.04 -11.61 -14.05
C VAL A 221 6.89 -12.58 -14.32
N TYR A 222 6.97 -13.30 -15.42
CA TYR A 222 6.04 -14.36 -15.79
C TYR A 222 6.78 -15.68 -15.91
N THR A 223 6.27 -16.73 -15.30
CA THR A 223 6.71 -18.10 -15.55
C THR A 223 5.63 -19.11 -15.13
N PRO A 224 5.24 -20.05 -15.99
CA PRO A 224 4.34 -21.13 -15.64
C PRO A 224 5.04 -22.28 -14.91
N GLU A 225 6.37 -22.28 -14.84
CA GLU A 225 7.18 -23.37 -14.30
C GLU A 225 7.13 -23.47 -12.77
N ILE A 226 6.62 -22.46 -12.09
CA ILE A 226 6.50 -22.42 -10.64
C ILE A 226 5.14 -21.88 -10.23
N THR A 227 4.61 -22.43 -9.13
CA THR A 227 3.42 -21.92 -8.45
C THR A 227 3.74 -21.72 -6.99
N LEU A 228 3.38 -20.55 -6.46
CA LEU A 228 3.40 -20.25 -5.03
C LEU A 228 1.97 -19.99 -4.57
N ASN A 229 1.57 -20.61 -3.45
CA ASN A 229 0.22 -20.50 -2.92
C ASN A 229 0.01 -19.24 -2.06
N ARG A 230 1.09 -18.54 -1.72
CA ARG A 230 1.11 -17.34 -0.87
C ARG A 230 2.34 -16.49 -1.12
N PRO A 231 2.37 -15.24 -0.65
CA PRO A 231 3.58 -14.46 -0.64
C PRO A 231 4.71 -15.14 0.13
N VAL A 232 5.90 -15.12 -0.47
CA VAL A 232 7.12 -15.68 0.14
C VAL A 232 8.10 -14.54 0.39
N ARG A 233 8.66 -14.46 1.60
CA ARG A 233 9.75 -13.54 1.95
C ARG A 233 11.03 -14.34 2.16
N LEU A 234 12.12 -13.92 1.51
CA LEU A 234 13.45 -14.44 1.76
C LEU A 234 14.16 -13.54 2.77
N LEU A 235 14.54 -14.11 3.92
CA LEU A 235 15.50 -13.47 4.82
C LEU A 235 16.88 -13.64 4.23
N HIS A 236 17.50 -12.53 3.87
CA HIS A 236 18.84 -12.49 3.34
C HIS A 236 19.57 -11.25 3.87
N PRO A 237 20.83 -11.36 4.31
CA PRO A 237 21.53 -10.25 4.99
C PRO A 237 21.72 -9.02 4.09
N ARG A 238 21.79 -9.24 2.78
CA ARG A 238 22.08 -8.19 1.81
C ARG A 238 20.87 -7.84 0.93
N TYR A 239 20.02 -8.82 0.61
CA TYR A 239 18.92 -8.67 -0.35
C TYR A 239 17.63 -9.30 0.20
N PRO A 240 17.03 -8.72 1.26
CA PRO A 240 15.73 -9.17 1.70
C PRO A 240 14.71 -8.93 0.57
N LEU A 241 13.92 -9.95 0.27
CA LEU A 241 13.04 -9.95 -0.89
C LEU A 241 11.68 -10.50 -0.49
N TYR A 242 10.63 -10.01 -1.11
CA TYR A 242 9.35 -10.71 -1.16
C TYR A 242 8.99 -11.07 -2.61
N ILE A 243 8.31 -12.21 -2.76
CA ILE A 243 7.70 -12.68 -4.01
C ILE A 243 6.21 -12.77 -3.76
N ALA A 244 5.43 -11.96 -4.45
CA ALA A 244 3.99 -11.93 -4.35
C ALA A 244 3.36 -12.56 -5.62
N PRO A 245 2.89 -13.83 -5.56
CA PRO A 245 2.26 -14.48 -6.69
C PRO A 245 0.94 -13.79 -7.04
N LYS A 246 0.72 -13.54 -8.32
CA LYS A 246 -0.53 -13.01 -8.87
C LYS A 246 -1.17 -14.04 -9.78
N GLU A 247 -2.35 -13.74 -10.28
CA GLU A 247 -3.01 -14.58 -11.28
C GLU A 247 -2.19 -14.68 -12.57
N ASN A 248 -2.48 -15.70 -13.37
CA ASN A 248 -1.85 -15.92 -14.68
C ASN A 248 -0.32 -16.07 -14.62
N HIS A 249 0.20 -16.74 -13.58
CA HIS A 249 1.65 -17.01 -13.41
C HIS A 249 2.54 -15.76 -13.37
N VAL A 250 1.98 -14.63 -12.99
CA VAL A 250 2.73 -13.40 -12.78
C VAL A 250 3.19 -13.32 -11.33
N PHE A 251 4.42 -12.87 -11.12
CA PHE A 251 5.00 -12.65 -9.79
C PHE A 251 5.49 -11.21 -9.69
N VAL A 252 5.22 -10.60 -8.54
CA VAL A 252 5.72 -9.27 -8.21
C VAL A 252 6.80 -9.42 -7.15
N ILE A 253 8.00 -8.94 -7.49
CA ILE A 253 9.21 -9.12 -6.71
C ILE A 253 9.66 -7.76 -6.18
N GLY A 254 9.84 -7.64 -4.91
CA GLY A 254 10.22 -6.36 -4.31
C GLY A 254 10.89 -6.47 -2.95
N ALA A 255 11.36 -5.39 -2.52
CA ALA A 255 11.53 -4.15 -3.26
C ALA A 255 12.81 -3.46 -2.80
N THR A 256 13.42 -2.70 -3.67
CA THR A 256 14.47 -1.79 -3.22
C THR A 256 13.89 -0.67 -2.36
N GLN A 257 14.71 -0.13 -1.49
CA GLN A 257 14.40 1.09 -0.73
C GLN A 257 15.61 2.01 -0.79
N ILE A 258 15.46 3.09 -1.53
CA ILE A 258 16.54 4.01 -1.85
C ILE A 258 16.13 5.41 -1.42
N GLU A 259 16.94 6.05 -0.58
CA GLU A 259 16.75 7.46 -0.18
C GLU A 259 17.07 8.38 -1.36
N SER A 260 16.14 8.46 -2.29
CA SER A 260 16.23 9.24 -3.52
C SER A 260 14.83 9.57 -4.02
N GLU A 261 14.67 10.73 -4.63
CA GLU A 261 13.44 11.16 -5.31
C GLU A 261 13.52 11.02 -6.83
N SER A 262 14.54 10.34 -7.34
CA SER A 262 14.70 10.09 -8.78
C SER A 262 13.57 9.16 -9.28
N GLN A 263 12.94 9.57 -10.38
CA GLN A 263 11.95 8.78 -11.11
C GLN A 263 12.54 8.13 -12.37
N ALA A 264 13.85 8.19 -12.54
CA ALA A 264 14.54 7.52 -13.65
C ALA A 264 14.25 6.01 -13.65
N PRO A 265 14.35 5.31 -14.77
CA PRO A 265 14.24 3.86 -14.83
C PRO A 265 15.14 3.14 -13.82
N ALA A 266 14.82 1.89 -13.50
CA ALA A 266 15.59 1.07 -12.58
C ALA A 266 17.04 0.89 -13.06
N SER A 267 17.98 0.88 -12.11
CA SER A 267 19.40 0.68 -12.43
C SER A 267 19.73 -0.79 -12.65
N VAL A 268 20.83 -1.06 -13.37
CA VAL A 268 21.38 -2.42 -13.51
C VAL A 268 21.62 -3.06 -12.13
N ARG A 269 22.14 -2.29 -11.17
CA ARG A 269 22.37 -2.78 -9.80
C ARG A 269 21.07 -3.28 -9.16
N SER A 270 20.00 -2.48 -9.22
CA SER A 270 18.71 -2.86 -8.64
C SER A 270 18.10 -4.08 -9.34
N GLY A 271 18.23 -4.16 -10.67
CA GLY A 271 17.81 -5.33 -11.43
C GLY A 271 18.57 -6.58 -10.99
N LEU A 272 19.89 -6.51 -10.86
CA LEU A 272 20.71 -7.62 -10.37
C LEU A 272 20.35 -8.03 -8.94
N GLU A 273 20.12 -7.09 -8.04
CA GLU A 273 19.73 -7.37 -6.65
C GLU A 273 18.39 -8.13 -6.58
N LEU A 274 17.35 -7.65 -7.28
CA LEU A 274 16.04 -8.28 -7.29
C LEU A 274 16.06 -9.66 -7.97
N LEU A 275 16.64 -9.74 -9.16
CA LEU A 275 16.60 -10.97 -9.96
C LEU A 275 17.52 -12.06 -9.41
N SER A 276 18.69 -11.71 -8.86
CA SER A 276 19.57 -12.70 -8.21
C SER A 276 18.93 -13.27 -6.95
N ALA A 277 18.28 -12.43 -6.13
CA ALA A 277 17.57 -12.90 -4.96
C ALA A 277 16.36 -13.77 -5.32
N LEU A 278 15.63 -13.43 -6.39
CA LEU A 278 14.55 -14.26 -6.93
C LEU A 278 15.06 -15.63 -7.36
N TYR A 279 16.13 -15.67 -8.16
CA TYR A 279 16.76 -16.91 -8.63
C TYR A 279 17.26 -17.79 -7.45
N ALA A 280 17.75 -17.19 -6.38
CA ALA A 280 18.18 -17.90 -5.18
C ALA A 280 17.01 -18.63 -4.47
N VAL A 281 15.78 -18.12 -4.57
CA VAL A 281 14.61 -18.80 -4.01
C VAL A 281 14.28 -20.07 -4.78
N HIS A 282 14.21 -20.00 -6.12
CA HIS A 282 13.95 -21.18 -6.95
C HIS A 282 14.55 -21.04 -8.35
N PRO A 283 15.26 -22.08 -8.91
CA PRO A 283 15.92 -22.01 -10.20
C PRO A 283 14.95 -21.81 -11.39
N ALA A 284 13.70 -22.25 -11.30
CA ALA A 284 12.71 -21.99 -12.34
C ALA A 284 12.49 -20.50 -12.62
N PHE A 285 12.78 -19.62 -11.66
CA PHE A 285 12.74 -18.18 -11.91
C PHE A 285 13.89 -17.69 -12.79
N GLY A 286 14.93 -18.51 -13.03
CA GLY A 286 16.02 -18.16 -13.94
C GLY A 286 15.58 -18.03 -15.40
N GLU A 287 14.53 -18.75 -15.77
CA GLU A 287 13.96 -18.75 -17.13
C GLU A 287 12.65 -17.94 -17.23
N ALA A 288 12.31 -17.21 -16.16
CA ALA A 288 11.12 -16.36 -16.16
C ALA A 288 11.27 -15.16 -17.10
N ASP A 289 10.21 -14.83 -17.84
CA ASP A 289 10.17 -13.62 -18.64
C ASP A 289 10.12 -12.37 -17.75
N ILE A 290 10.99 -11.43 -17.95
CA ILE A 290 10.96 -10.14 -17.26
C ILE A 290 9.94 -9.24 -17.99
N LEU A 291 8.77 -9.05 -17.38
CA LEU A 291 7.73 -8.20 -17.96
C LEU A 291 8.07 -6.72 -17.82
N GLU A 292 8.60 -6.33 -16.66
CA GLU A 292 9.05 -4.96 -16.37
C GLU A 292 9.89 -4.90 -15.09
N ILE A 293 10.67 -3.84 -14.96
CA ILE A 293 11.23 -3.38 -13.68
C ILE A 293 10.79 -1.93 -13.52
N ALA A 294 9.80 -1.72 -12.67
CA ALA A 294 9.15 -0.43 -12.48
C ALA A 294 9.72 0.32 -11.28
N THR A 295 9.73 1.64 -11.37
CA THR A 295 10.17 2.55 -10.31
C THR A 295 8.99 3.38 -9.81
N GLY A 296 8.87 3.55 -8.50
CA GLY A 296 7.88 4.43 -7.89
C GLY A 296 8.42 5.20 -6.69
N LEU A 297 7.83 6.35 -6.41
CA LEU A 297 8.13 7.13 -5.22
C LEU A 297 7.05 6.88 -4.15
N ARG A 298 7.46 6.39 -2.99
CA ARG A 298 6.59 6.22 -1.83
C ARG A 298 6.47 7.54 -1.09
N PRO A 299 5.27 8.13 -0.97
CA PRO A 299 5.07 9.36 -0.20
C PRO A 299 5.29 9.08 1.29
N THR A 300 6.34 9.66 1.85
CA THR A 300 6.85 9.32 3.17
C THR A 300 6.99 10.55 4.05
N LEU A 301 6.47 10.49 5.26
CA LEU A 301 6.72 11.48 6.30
C LEU A 301 7.92 11.06 7.14
N ASN A 302 8.58 12.02 7.78
CA ASN A 302 9.80 11.77 8.55
C ASN A 302 9.61 10.79 9.72
N HIS A 303 8.40 10.66 10.27
CA HIS A 303 8.06 9.69 11.35
C HIS A 303 7.43 8.38 10.81
N HIS A 304 7.29 8.22 9.50
CA HIS A 304 6.77 7.03 8.80
C HIS A 304 5.31 6.63 9.12
N ASN A 305 4.54 7.47 9.80
CA ASN A 305 3.10 7.28 10.01
C ASN A 305 2.29 8.08 8.99
N PRO A 306 1.08 7.64 8.61
CA PRO A 306 0.16 8.45 7.82
C PRO A 306 -0.38 9.62 8.62
N GLU A 307 -0.72 10.70 7.92
CA GLU A 307 -1.40 11.85 8.50
C GLU A 307 -2.65 12.23 7.74
N ILE A 308 -3.67 12.69 8.48
CA ILE A 308 -4.85 13.35 7.98
C ILE A 308 -4.83 14.77 8.54
N ARG A 309 -4.67 15.76 7.66
CA ARG A 309 -4.68 17.18 8.00
C ARG A 309 -5.95 17.84 7.51
N TYR A 310 -6.41 18.91 8.18
CA TYR A 310 -7.56 19.68 7.72
C TYR A 310 -7.43 21.18 8.04
N SER A 311 -8.03 22.00 7.18
CA SER A 311 -8.25 23.43 7.37
C SER A 311 -9.70 23.77 7.09
N ARG A 312 -10.40 24.30 8.10
CA ARG A 312 -11.78 24.80 7.92
C ARG A 312 -11.82 26.06 7.05
N LYS A 313 -10.84 26.94 7.20
CA LYS A 313 -10.76 28.19 6.43
C LYS A 313 -10.54 27.91 4.94
N ARG A 314 -9.63 26.98 4.63
CA ARG A 314 -9.37 26.55 3.25
C ARG A 314 -10.35 25.49 2.75
N ARG A 315 -11.21 24.97 3.61
CA ARG A 315 -12.13 23.85 3.31
C ARG A 315 -11.38 22.70 2.63
N LEU A 316 -10.25 22.31 3.22
CA LEU A 316 -9.31 21.34 2.68
C LEU A 316 -9.04 20.25 3.70
N ILE A 317 -9.06 19.00 3.23
CA ILE A 317 -8.58 17.80 3.95
C ILE A 317 -7.44 17.23 3.14
N GLU A 318 -6.36 16.80 3.79
CA GLU A 318 -5.18 16.25 3.15
C GLU A 318 -4.86 14.89 3.75
N ILE A 319 -4.61 13.87 2.90
CA ILE A 319 -4.26 12.50 3.29
C ILE A 319 -2.92 12.16 2.69
N ASN A 320 -1.91 11.86 3.52
CA ASN A 320 -0.58 11.54 3.01
C ASN A 320 0.24 10.67 3.98
N GLY A 321 1.46 10.31 3.57
CA GLY A 321 2.44 9.62 4.41
C GLY A 321 2.23 8.10 4.52
N LEU A 322 1.52 7.46 3.60
CA LEU A 322 1.27 6.01 3.68
C LEU A 322 2.51 5.16 3.39
N PHE A 323 3.59 5.75 2.92
CA PHE A 323 4.89 5.13 2.68
C PHE A 323 4.78 3.84 1.86
N ARG A 324 5.44 2.76 2.31
CA ARG A 324 5.40 1.44 1.67
C ARG A 324 4.17 0.61 2.05
N HIS A 325 3.35 1.12 2.97
CA HIS A 325 2.22 0.41 3.54
C HIS A 325 0.88 0.75 2.86
N GLY A 326 0.90 1.48 1.74
CA GLY A 326 -0.29 2.03 1.08
C GLY A 326 -1.47 1.05 1.01
N PHE A 327 -1.32 -0.12 0.38
CA PHE A 327 -2.41 -1.11 0.31
C PHE A 327 -2.80 -1.66 1.68
N MET A 328 -1.82 -1.84 2.57
CA MET A 328 -2.06 -2.41 3.88
C MET A 328 -2.91 -1.50 4.77
N ILE A 329 -2.75 -0.16 4.69
CA ILE A 329 -3.40 0.77 5.62
C ILE A 329 -4.42 1.71 4.99
N SER A 330 -4.47 1.85 3.65
CA SER A 330 -5.37 2.82 2.99
C SER A 330 -6.83 2.69 3.39
N PRO A 331 -7.44 1.49 3.51
CA PRO A 331 -8.85 1.40 3.90
C PRO A 331 -9.14 2.06 5.24
N ALA A 332 -8.33 1.80 6.26
CA ALA A 332 -8.51 2.39 7.59
C ALA A 332 -8.26 3.91 7.59
N VAL A 333 -7.21 4.37 6.88
CA VAL A 333 -6.86 5.79 6.77
C VAL A 333 -7.93 6.57 6.02
N THR A 334 -8.41 6.05 4.88
CA THR A 334 -9.45 6.75 4.09
C THR A 334 -10.79 6.74 4.79
N ALA A 335 -11.15 5.66 5.48
CA ALA A 335 -12.37 5.63 6.29
C ALA A 335 -12.33 6.69 7.41
N ALA A 336 -11.20 6.83 8.10
CA ALA A 336 -11.02 7.89 9.08
C ALA A 336 -11.16 9.29 8.46
N ALA A 337 -10.51 9.50 7.30
CA ALA A 337 -10.62 10.78 6.60
C ALA A 337 -12.05 11.10 6.14
N VAL A 338 -12.80 10.10 5.70
CA VAL A 338 -14.21 10.24 5.34
C VAL A 338 -15.09 10.61 6.55
N ARG A 339 -14.87 9.97 7.72
CA ARG A 339 -15.59 10.34 8.96
C ARG A 339 -15.31 11.80 9.36
N LEU A 340 -14.05 12.23 9.30
CA LEU A 340 -13.69 13.64 9.50
C LEU A 340 -14.39 14.55 8.50
N ALA A 341 -14.35 14.18 7.21
CA ALA A 341 -14.96 14.96 6.14
C ALA A 341 -16.47 15.18 6.39
N VAL A 342 -17.20 14.10 6.68
CA VAL A 342 -18.64 14.15 6.99
C VAL A 342 -18.93 15.06 8.18
N ALA A 343 -18.15 14.95 9.27
CA ALA A 343 -18.32 15.82 10.43
C ALA A 343 -18.12 17.30 10.06
N LEU A 344 -17.10 17.60 9.25
CA LEU A 344 -16.81 18.96 8.79
C LEU A 344 -17.89 19.50 7.84
N PHE A 345 -18.42 18.65 6.95
CA PHE A 345 -19.51 19.02 6.01
C PHE A 345 -20.81 19.36 6.74
N ASP A 346 -21.09 18.66 7.83
CA ASP A 346 -22.21 18.92 8.74
C ASP A 346 -21.99 20.14 9.65
N GLY A 347 -20.86 20.81 9.55
CA GLY A 347 -20.49 21.94 10.43
C GLY A 347 -20.13 21.55 11.87
N LYS A 348 -20.00 20.26 12.17
CA LYS A 348 -19.61 19.74 13.49
C LYS A 348 -18.12 20.01 13.77
N ASP A 349 -17.76 20.04 15.04
CA ASP A 349 -16.36 20.10 15.41
C ASP A 349 -15.63 18.80 15.05
N ALA A 350 -14.39 18.92 14.55
CA ALA A 350 -13.55 17.78 14.32
C ALA A 350 -13.09 17.21 15.67
N PRO A 351 -13.22 15.90 15.90
CA PRO A 351 -12.64 15.28 17.08
C PRO A 351 -11.11 15.33 16.98
N GLU A 352 -10.40 15.16 18.10
CA GLU A 352 -8.94 15.11 18.08
C GLU A 352 -8.41 13.86 17.37
N ARG A 353 -9.15 12.76 17.48
CA ARG A 353 -8.81 11.45 16.89
C ARG A 353 -10.04 10.77 16.32
N ASP A 354 -9.79 9.93 15.33
CA ASP A 354 -10.78 9.01 14.83
C ASP A 354 -11.07 7.90 15.86
N GLU A 355 -12.33 7.69 16.19
CA GLU A 355 -12.74 6.73 17.24
C GLU A 355 -12.42 5.28 16.86
N GLU A 356 -12.53 4.90 15.58
CA GLU A 356 -12.31 3.53 15.13
C GLU A 356 -10.82 3.24 14.88
N SER A 357 -10.14 4.11 14.13
CA SER A 357 -8.75 3.90 13.77
C SER A 357 -7.76 4.46 14.78
N GLY A 358 -8.20 5.36 15.67
CA GLY A 358 -7.35 6.06 16.62
C GLY A 358 -6.38 7.06 15.98
N LEU A 359 -6.46 7.29 14.66
CA LEU A 359 -5.64 8.28 13.98
C LEU A 359 -5.96 9.69 14.48
N ALA A 360 -4.92 10.45 14.76
CA ALA A 360 -5.08 11.87 15.09
C ALA A 360 -5.43 12.69 13.85
N TYR A 361 -6.31 13.66 14.02
CA TYR A 361 -6.61 14.67 13.03
C TYR A 361 -5.81 15.94 13.31
N ILE A 362 -5.04 16.38 12.33
CA ILE A 362 -4.13 17.52 12.51
C ILE A 362 -4.80 18.77 11.92
N ARG A 363 -5.18 19.70 12.80
CA ARG A 363 -5.70 21.00 12.37
C ARG A 363 -4.55 21.89 11.90
N ARG A 364 -4.64 22.39 10.66
CA ARG A 364 -3.72 23.42 10.16
C ARG A 364 -4.01 24.77 10.82
N GLN A 365 -2.96 25.48 11.17
CA GLN A 365 -3.05 26.89 11.52
C GLN A 365 -3.00 27.68 10.21
N ASP A 366 -4.08 28.39 9.90
CA ASP A 366 -4.27 29.18 8.66
C ASP A 366 -4.05 30.66 8.91
#